data_1651bab3e43a0291ea168b3688770b7e
#
_entry.id   1651bab3e43a0291ea168b3688770b7e
#
_cell.length_a   1.000
_cell.length_b   1.000
_cell.length_c   1.000
_cell.angle_alpha   90.00
_cell.angle_beta   90.00
_cell.angle_gamma   90.00
#
_symmetry.space_group_name_H-M   'P 1'
#
loop_
_entity.id
_entity.type
_entity.pdbx_description
1 polymer ?
#
loop_
_entity_poly.entity_id
_entity_poly.type
_entity_poly.pdbx_seq_one_letter_code
_entity_poly.pdbx_strand_id
1 'polypeptide(L)'
;MPSIENFATVSYTSGGISETKVSNVAEIALESAVGFTKTSVGSTYRDGSVITYILTVTNSSGSALSGSTITDNLGTYVFGASELTPLTYISPAVLLINGQDVSAQLTVDTSVAGSLIFGIPSSPAGATANIIYNAQANEYAPLALTSSITNTSNFESTSECADSTASATVTVASAANVSIIKQMSPNPVICGEAITYSIKIYNYGNTAAENVVLTDEFNPAPDNITVSRDGTLLLGSDYNYVNGTLTVPNATAASVTVPAATFTQDSTTGIISIIPSVVEYSVTGTI
;
A
#
# COMPACT_ATOMS: atom_id res chain seq x y z
N MET A 1 14.36 -18.34 -21.50
CA MET A 1 14.18 -17.56 -22.74
C MET A 1 13.67 -18.54 -23.77
N PRO A 2 12.69 -18.18 -24.60
CA PRO A 2 12.28 -19.02 -25.71
C PRO A 2 13.46 -19.20 -26.67
N SER A 3 13.52 -20.34 -27.34
CA SER A 3 14.57 -20.63 -28.32
C SER A 3 13.96 -21.18 -29.60
N ILE A 4 14.64 -20.96 -30.70
CA ILE A 4 14.34 -21.60 -31.97
C ILE A 4 15.25 -22.81 -32.07
N GLU A 5 14.65 -23.98 -32.15
CA GLU A 5 15.34 -25.26 -32.34
C GLU A 5 15.06 -25.79 -33.74
N ASN A 6 16.09 -26.29 -34.43
CA ASN A 6 15.96 -26.91 -35.73
C ASN A 6 16.89 -28.10 -35.85
N PHE A 7 16.39 -29.15 -36.43
CA PHE A 7 17.18 -30.36 -36.82
C PHE A 7 16.76 -30.84 -38.20
N ALA A 8 17.64 -31.51 -38.86
CA ALA A 8 17.40 -32.10 -40.18
C ALA A 8 17.49 -33.64 -40.10
N THR A 9 16.75 -34.28 -40.98
CA THR A 9 16.86 -35.74 -41.19
C THR A 9 17.26 -36.01 -42.62
N VAL A 10 18.10 -37.04 -42.82
CA VAL A 10 18.41 -37.58 -44.12
C VAL A 10 18.09 -39.06 -44.15
N SER A 11 17.34 -39.50 -45.15
CA SER A 11 17.05 -40.92 -45.40
C SER A 11 17.72 -41.35 -46.70
N TYR A 12 18.37 -42.50 -46.69
CA TYR A 12 19.04 -43.05 -47.85
C TYR A 12 18.90 -44.59 -47.84
N THR A 13 19.18 -45.21 -49.01
CA THR A 13 19.19 -46.66 -49.13
C THR A 13 20.59 -47.10 -49.55
N SER A 14 21.15 -48.08 -48.84
CA SER A 14 22.43 -48.69 -49.10
C SER A 14 22.28 -50.21 -49.02
N GLY A 15 22.69 -50.92 -50.07
CA GLY A 15 22.59 -52.40 -50.11
C GLY A 15 21.15 -52.92 -50.00
N GLY A 16 20.13 -52.15 -50.40
CA GLY A 16 18.71 -52.51 -50.30
C GLY A 16 18.08 -52.27 -48.90
N ILE A 17 18.84 -51.67 -47.96
CA ILE A 17 18.37 -51.32 -46.59
C ILE A 17 18.19 -49.83 -46.53
N SER A 18 17.01 -49.34 -46.09
CA SER A 18 16.72 -47.94 -45.82
C SER A 18 17.24 -47.51 -44.46
N GLU A 19 18.01 -46.43 -44.40
CA GLU A 19 18.52 -45.84 -43.17
C GLU A 19 18.07 -44.37 -43.07
N THR A 20 17.92 -43.86 -41.83
CA THR A 20 17.65 -42.47 -41.53
C THR A 20 18.68 -41.98 -40.51
N LYS A 21 19.26 -40.84 -40.75
CA LYS A 21 20.16 -40.13 -39.81
C LYS A 21 19.56 -38.77 -39.48
N VAL A 22 19.72 -38.38 -38.21
CA VAL A 22 19.25 -37.09 -37.67
C VAL A 22 20.46 -36.24 -37.36
N SER A 23 20.42 -34.96 -37.69
CA SER A 23 21.48 -34.00 -37.34
C SER A 23 21.48 -33.71 -35.82
N ASN A 24 22.47 -32.99 -35.34
CA ASN A 24 22.39 -32.25 -34.08
C ASN A 24 21.24 -31.25 -34.15
N VAL A 25 20.72 -30.84 -32.98
CA VAL A 25 19.81 -29.71 -32.84
C VAL A 25 20.65 -28.40 -32.94
N ALA A 26 20.26 -27.53 -33.82
CA ALA A 26 20.75 -26.15 -33.85
C ALA A 26 19.77 -25.26 -33.06
N GLU A 27 20.27 -24.54 -32.07
CA GLU A 27 19.48 -23.73 -31.16
C GLU A 27 19.95 -22.27 -31.22
N ILE A 28 19.01 -21.33 -31.25
CA ILE A 28 19.24 -19.89 -31.14
C ILE A 28 18.28 -19.32 -30.10
N ALA A 29 18.81 -18.59 -29.14
CA ALA A 29 18.00 -17.85 -28.16
C ALA A 29 17.16 -16.78 -28.87
N LEU A 30 15.90 -16.68 -28.49
CA LEU A 30 14.98 -15.67 -29.01
C LEU A 30 14.83 -14.56 -27.98
N GLU A 31 15.32 -13.36 -28.29
CA GLU A 31 15.17 -12.19 -27.42
C GLU A 31 13.90 -11.42 -27.76
N SER A 32 13.20 -10.94 -26.73
CA SER A 32 12.05 -10.05 -26.93
C SER A 32 12.52 -8.69 -27.42
N ALA A 33 11.92 -8.22 -28.50
CA ALA A 33 12.10 -6.86 -29.00
C ALA A 33 11.20 -5.84 -28.30
N VAL A 34 10.47 -6.25 -27.23
CA VAL A 34 9.60 -5.40 -26.45
C VAL A 34 10.07 -5.40 -25.01
N GLY A 35 10.40 -4.21 -24.49
CA GLY A 35 10.67 -3.98 -23.08
C GLY A 35 9.38 -3.61 -22.35
N PHE A 36 9.13 -4.22 -21.21
CA PHE A 36 8.02 -3.87 -20.33
C PHE A 36 8.51 -3.65 -18.90
N THR A 37 8.14 -2.52 -18.30
CA THR A 37 8.46 -2.21 -16.92
C THR A 37 7.27 -1.59 -16.19
N LYS A 38 7.25 -1.76 -14.87
CA LYS A 38 6.28 -1.16 -13.97
C LYS A 38 7.00 -0.51 -12.80
N THR A 39 6.63 0.72 -12.49
CA THR A 39 7.15 1.46 -11.34
C THR A 39 6.03 2.14 -10.57
N SER A 40 6.27 2.47 -9.30
CA SER A 40 5.38 3.30 -8.49
C SER A 40 6.05 4.66 -8.22
N VAL A 41 5.25 5.71 -8.19
CA VAL A 41 5.68 7.02 -7.70
C VAL A 41 5.57 7.00 -6.18
N GLY A 42 6.72 6.97 -5.52
CA GLY A 42 6.82 6.71 -4.08
C GLY A 42 6.93 5.21 -3.78
N SER A 43 7.50 4.92 -2.61
CA SER A 43 7.81 3.56 -2.16
C SER A 43 6.95 3.10 -0.98
N THR A 44 6.08 4.00 -0.43
CA THR A 44 5.29 3.70 0.77
C THR A 44 3.83 4.07 0.60
N TYR A 45 2.97 3.41 1.38
CA TYR A 45 1.53 3.69 1.47
C TYR A 45 1.04 3.69 2.92
N ARG A 46 -0.15 4.24 3.14
CA ARG A 46 -0.94 4.20 4.37
C ARG A 46 -2.37 3.82 4.02
N ASP A 47 -3.21 3.67 5.02
CA ASP A 47 -4.65 3.51 4.83
C ASP A 47 -5.21 4.63 3.94
N GLY A 48 -5.99 4.25 2.92
CA GLY A 48 -6.58 5.17 1.95
C GLY A 48 -5.60 5.91 1.04
N SER A 49 -4.30 5.61 1.06
CA SER A 49 -3.30 6.27 0.20
C SER A 49 -3.57 6.03 -1.28
N VAL A 50 -3.41 7.08 -2.07
CA VAL A 50 -3.37 6.99 -3.54
C VAL A 50 -1.93 6.75 -3.98
N ILE A 51 -1.72 5.70 -4.76
CA ILE A 51 -0.43 5.30 -5.33
C ILE A 51 -0.52 5.48 -6.84
N THR A 52 0.44 6.22 -7.41
CA THR A 52 0.55 6.38 -8.87
C THR A 52 1.49 5.32 -9.42
N TYR A 53 1.05 4.56 -10.40
CA TYR A 53 1.84 3.59 -11.13
C TYR A 53 2.12 4.07 -12.55
N ILE A 54 3.29 3.69 -13.07
CA ILE A 54 3.73 3.95 -14.44
C ILE A 54 4.08 2.60 -15.06
N LEU A 55 3.38 2.27 -16.15
CA LEU A 55 3.66 1.12 -17.01
C LEU A 55 4.35 1.64 -18.25
N THR A 56 5.52 1.13 -18.58
CA THR A 56 6.30 1.56 -19.75
C THR A 56 6.48 0.37 -20.68
N VAL A 57 6.01 0.51 -21.92
CA VAL A 57 6.23 -0.43 -23.00
C VAL A 57 7.16 0.22 -24.03
N THR A 58 8.31 -0.40 -24.30
CA THR A 58 9.28 0.06 -25.29
C THR A 58 9.28 -0.92 -26.46
N ASN A 59 8.85 -0.47 -27.62
CA ASN A 59 8.88 -1.24 -28.86
C ASN A 59 10.23 -1.06 -29.57
N SER A 60 11.17 -1.96 -29.34
CA SER A 60 12.49 -1.97 -30.02
C SER A 60 12.46 -2.78 -31.33
N SER A 61 11.30 -3.27 -31.75
CA SER A 61 11.15 -4.01 -33.01
C SER A 61 11.16 -3.06 -34.24
N GLY A 62 11.39 -3.62 -35.40
CA GLY A 62 11.30 -2.89 -36.67
C GLY A 62 9.87 -2.69 -37.19
N SER A 63 8.84 -3.11 -36.43
CA SER A 63 7.42 -3.08 -36.82
C SER A 63 6.57 -2.44 -35.75
N ALA A 64 5.39 -1.94 -36.10
CA ALA A 64 4.42 -1.47 -35.12
C ALA A 64 3.85 -2.63 -34.34
N LEU A 65 3.67 -2.44 -33.02
CA LEU A 65 2.91 -3.34 -32.15
C LEU A 65 1.41 -3.03 -32.28
N SER A 66 0.58 -4.07 -32.41
CA SER A 66 -0.87 -3.96 -32.46
C SER A 66 -1.53 -4.98 -31.55
N GLY A 67 -2.77 -4.72 -31.14
CA GLY A 67 -3.52 -5.62 -30.27
C GLY A 67 -2.83 -5.84 -28.92
N SER A 68 -2.10 -4.82 -28.44
CA SER A 68 -1.39 -4.91 -27.16
C SER A 68 -2.32 -4.64 -26.00
N THR A 69 -2.22 -5.49 -24.97
CA THR A 69 -2.95 -5.35 -23.72
C THR A 69 -2.02 -5.44 -22.52
N ILE A 70 -2.39 -4.76 -21.45
CA ILE A 70 -1.75 -4.93 -20.14
C ILE A 70 -2.83 -5.31 -19.15
N THR A 71 -2.67 -6.45 -18.50
CA THR A 71 -3.52 -6.90 -17.40
C THR A 71 -2.80 -6.67 -16.08
N ASP A 72 -3.37 -5.83 -15.23
CA ASP A 72 -2.84 -5.45 -13.93
C ASP A 72 -3.68 -6.12 -12.83
N ASN A 73 -3.03 -6.77 -11.86
CA ASN A 73 -3.72 -7.51 -10.80
C ASN A 73 -4.09 -6.64 -9.58
N LEU A 74 -3.80 -5.33 -9.61
CA LEU A 74 -4.08 -4.40 -8.50
C LEU A 74 -3.57 -4.91 -7.14
N GLY A 75 -2.46 -5.65 -7.15
CA GLY A 75 -1.85 -6.21 -5.94
C GLY A 75 -2.60 -7.39 -5.32
N THR A 76 -3.50 -8.03 -6.06
CA THR A 76 -4.30 -9.18 -5.59
C THR A 76 -3.41 -10.25 -4.96
N TYR A 77 -3.84 -10.75 -3.80
CA TYR A 77 -3.16 -11.79 -3.03
C TYR A 77 -4.13 -12.87 -2.53
N VAL A 78 -3.60 -14.06 -2.26
CA VAL A 78 -4.39 -15.21 -1.76
C VAL A 78 -4.67 -15.04 -0.27
N PHE A 79 -5.93 -15.18 0.11
CA PHE A 79 -6.40 -15.19 1.49
C PHE A 79 -7.34 -16.38 1.72
N GLY A 80 -6.83 -17.40 2.40
CA GLY A 80 -7.57 -18.67 2.55
C GLY A 80 -7.88 -19.34 1.20
N ALA A 81 -9.16 -19.48 0.90
CA ALA A 81 -9.64 -20.02 -0.39
C ALA A 81 -10.05 -18.92 -1.40
N SER A 82 -9.89 -17.64 -1.03
CA SER A 82 -10.31 -16.47 -1.82
C SER A 82 -9.10 -15.64 -2.24
N GLU A 83 -9.32 -14.74 -3.18
CA GLU A 83 -8.38 -13.69 -3.55
C GLU A 83 -8.92 -12.36 -3.09
N LEU A 84 -8.04 -11.51 -2.56
CA LEU A 84 -8.36 -10.15 -2.11
C LEU A 84 -7.53 -9.15 -2.90
N THR A 85 -8.16 -8.05 -3.31
CA THR A 85 -7.53 -6.99 -4.09
C THR A 85 -7.36 -5.74 -3.23
N PRO A 86 -6.14 -5.42 -2.79
CA PRO A 86 -5.86 -4.33 -1.85
C PRO A 86 -5.87 -2.94 -2.48
N LEU A 87 -5.96 -2.85 -3.81
CA LEU A 87 -5.94 -1.59 -4.55
C LEU A 87 -7.22 -1.44 -5.38
N THR A 88 -7.79 -0.23 -5.34
CA THR A 88 -8.94 0.16 -6.17
C THR A 88 -8.47 1.19 -7.20
N TYR A 89 -8.69 0.92 -8.49
CA TYR A 89 -8.35 1.84 -9.57
C TYR A 89 -9.12 3.16 -9.46
N ILE A 90 -8.43 4.27 -9.71
CA ILE A 90 -9.00 5.62 -9.78
C ILE A 90 -8.88 6.13 -11.22
N SER A 91 -10.01 6.28 -11.89
CA SER A 91 -10.10 6.84 -13.26
C SER A 91 -9.88 8.36 -13.25
N PRO A 92 -9.33 8.94 -14.37
CA PRO A 92 -8.86 8.26 -15.58
C PRO A 92 -7.38 7.86 -15.52
N ALA A 93 -6.98 6.95 -16.42
CA ALA A 93 -5.58 6.73 -16.75
C ALA A 93 -5.14 7.63 -17.92
N VAL A 94 -3.83 7.92 -17.99
CA VAL A 94 -3.21 8.72 -19.05
C VAL A 94 -2.30 7.83 -19.87
N LEU A 95 -2.38 7.92 -21.21
CA LEU A 95 -1.46 7.24 -22.13
C LEU A 95 -0.65 8.27 -22.91
N LEU A 96 0.67 8.16 -22.83
CA LEU A 96 1.61 8.93 -23.64
C LEU A 96 2.36 7.99 -24.59
N ILE A 97 2.37 8.28 -25.89
CA ILE A 97 3.24 7.59 -26.86
C ILE A 97 4.26 8.60 -27.37
N ASN A 98 5.55 8.31 -27.16
CA ASN A 98 6.66 9.23 -27.45
C ASN A 98 6.44 10.64 -26.86
N GLY A 99 5.85 10.72 -25.66
CA GLY A 99 5.55 11.96 -24.96
C GLY A 99 4.30 12.71 -25.44
N GLN A 100 3.60 12.21 -26.47
CA GLN A 100 2.33 12.77 -26.94
C GLN A 100 1.16 12.14 -26.21
N ASP A 101 0.25 12.95 -25.71
CA ASP A 101 -0.98 12.48 -25.06
C ASP A 101 -1.95 11.89 -26.09
N VAL A 102 -2.21 10.61 -25.97
CA VAL A 102 -3.16 9.83 -26.78
C VAL A 102 -4.16 9.09 -25.90
N SER A 103 -4.41 9.58 -24.70
CA SER A 103 -5.28 8.95 -23.69
C SER A 103 -6.69 8.65 -24.22
N ALA A 104 -7.20 9.44 -25.16
CA ALA A 104 -8.49 9.18 -25.78
C ALA A 104 -8.56 7.86 -26.59
N GLN A 105 -7.42 7.25 -26.89
CA GLN A 105 -7.32 5.97 -27.61
C GLN A 105 -7.07 4.78 -26.67
N LEU A 106 -6.80 5.04 -25.37
CA LEU A 106 -6.63 4.00 -24.36
C LEU A 106 -8.00 3.43 -24.01
N THR A 107 -8.13 2.11 -24.06
CA THR A 107 -9.28 1.43 -23.48
C THR A 107 -8.94 0.94 -22.09
N VAL A 108 -9.89 1.06 -21.16
CA VAL A 108 -9.73 0.60 -19.78
C VAL A 108 -10.93 -0.27 -19.43
N ASP A 109 -10.68 -1.53 -19.07
CA ASP A 109 -11.71 -2.48 -18.64
C ASP A 109 -11.50 -2.84 -17.16
N THR A 110 -12.55 -2.63 -16.37
CA THR A 110 -12.62 -2.94 -14.92
C THR A 110 -13.73 -3.94 -14.61
N SER A 111 -14.28 -4.62 -15.63
CA SER A 111 -15.43 -5.52 -15.49
C SER A 111 -15.12 -6.79 -14.70
N VAL A 112 -13.84 -7.19 -14.63
CA VAL A 112 -13.37 -8.35 -13.88
C VAL A 112 -12.82 -7.88 -12.54
N ALA A 113 -13.39 -8.35 -11.44
CA ALA A 113 -12.94 -8.03 -10.10
C ALA A 113 -11.45 -8.45 -9.93
N GLY A 114 -10.65 -7.58 -9.32
CA GLY A 114 -9.21 -7.83 -9.11
C GLY A 114 -8.35 -7.73 -10.37
N SER A 115 -8.91 -7.25 -11.48
CA SER A 115 -8.21 -7.11 -12.76
C SER A 115 -8.49 -5.75 -13.38
N LEU A 116 -7.43 -5.08 -13.85
CA LEU A 116 -7.51 -3.82 -14.59
C LEU A 116 -6.83 -4.04 -15.94
N ILE A 117 -7.59 -3.94 -17.03
CA ILE A 117 -7.06 -4.24 -18.35
C ILE A 117 -6.98 -2.95 -19.17
N PHE A 118 -5.77 -2.65 -19.67
CA PHE A 118 -5.50 -1.55 -20.57
C PHE A 118 -5.31 -2.09 -21.99
N GLY A 119 -6.11 -1.61 -22.95
CA GLY A 119 -5.89 -1.86 -24.36
C GLY A 119 -5.14 -0.67 -24.98
N ILE A 120 -3.92 -0.94 -25.49
CA ILE A 120 -3.04 0.08 -26.06
C ILE A 120 -3.29 0.17 -27.58
N PRO A 121 -3.46 1.38 -28.16
CA PRO A 121 -3.52 1.53 -29.58
C PRO A 121 -2.20 1.10 -30.25
N SER A 122 -2.18 1.00 -31.58
CA SER A 122 -0.95 0.63 -32.30
C SER A 122 0.21 1.55 -31.92
N SER A 123 1.32 0.93 -31.48
CA SER A 123 2.56 1.61 -31.08
C SER A 123 3.60 1.46 -32.20
N PRO A 124 4.08 2.57 -32.83
CA PRO A 124 5.06 2.51 -33.93
C PRO A 124 6.34 1.78 -33.54
N ALA A 125 7.11 1.35 -34.54
CA ALA A 125 8.49 0.87 -34.39
C ALA A 125 9.34 1.93 -33.67
N GLY A 126 10.13 1.52 -32.67
CA GLY A 126 10.98 2.40 -31.87
C GLY A 126 10.24 3.29 -30.86
N ALA A 127 8.91 3.17 -30.73
CA ALA A 127 8.13 3.99 -29.80
C ALA A 127 8.18 3.49 -28.35
N THR A 128 8.02 4.45 -27.43
CA THR A 128 7.78 4.17 -26.01
C THR A 128 6.38 4.64 -25.63
N ALA A 129 5.57 3.73 -25.08
CA ALA A 129 4.26 4.01 -24.52
C ALA A 129 4.32 4.00 -23.00
N ASN A 130 3.78 5.04 -22.35
CA ASN A 130 3.68 5.14 -20.90
C ASN A 130 2.22 5.26 -20.52
N ILE A 131 1.71 4.32 -19.70
CA ILE A 131 0.41 4.43 -19.03
C ILE A 131 0.66 4.86 -17.60
N ILE A 132 0.02 5.97 -17.21
CA ILE A 132 0.06 6.51 -15.85
C ILE A 132 -1.33 6.38 -15.27
N TYR A 133 -1.46 5.70 -14.13
CA TYR A 133 -2.74 5.51 -13.46
C TYR A 133 -2.60 5.57 -11.94
N ASN A 134 -3.71 5.87 -11.26
CA ASN A 134 -3.80 5.92 -9.82
C ASN A 134 -4.58 4.71 -9.30
N ALA A 135 -4.14 4.18 -8.15
CA ALA A 135 -4.87 3.18 -7.39
C ALA A 135 -4.85 3.54 -5.90
N GLN A 136 -5.99 3.39 -5.23
CA GLN A 136 -6.13 3.68 -3.81
C GLN A 136 -6.05 2.40 -2.99
N ALA A 137 -5.27 2.43 -1.91
CA ALA A 137 -5.27 1.38 -0.90
C ALA A 137 -6.65 1.33 -0.21
N ASN A 138 -7.27 0.15 -0.22
CA ASN A 138 -8.62 -0.08 0.30
C ASN A 138 -8.58 -0.94 1.58
N GLU A 139 -9.76 -1.40 2.03
CA GLU A 139 -9.94 -2.18 3.26
C GLU A 139 -9.22 -3.54 3.30
N TYR A 140 -8.69 -4.00 2.17
CA TYR A 140 -7.88 -5.24 2.09
C TYR A 140 -6.37 -4.96 2.11
N ALA A 141 -5.96 -3.68 2.11
CA ALA A 141 -4.55 -3.32 2.11
C ALA A 141 -3.91 -3.62 3.47
N PRO A 142 -2.85 -4.45 3.55
CA PRO A 142 -2.19 -4.76 4.81
C PRO A 142 -1.53 -3.51 5.41
N LEU A 143 -1.80 -3.20 6.70
CA LEU A 143 -1.34 -1.96 7.37
C LEU A 143 -0.36 -2.23 8.52
N ALA A 144 -0.14 -3.48 8.92
CA ALA A 144 0.83 -3.82 9.96
C ALA A 144 2.24 -3.43 9.53
N LEU A 145 3.08 -3.05 10.50
CA LEU A 145 4.50 -2.73 10.23
C LEU A 145 5.14 -3.88 9.44
N THR A 146 5.97 -3.54 8.44
CA THR A 146 6.61 -4.47 7.49
C THR A 146 5.72 -5.05 6.38
N SER A 147 4.43 -4.72 6.33
CA SER A 147 3.55 -5.12 5.23
C SER A 147 3.91 -4.43 3.92
N SER A 148 3.55 -5.08 2.81
CA SER A 148 3.75 -4.54 1.46
C SER A 148 2.62 -4.94 0.52
N ILE A 149 2.48 -4.19 -0.57
CA ILE A 149 1.64 -4.52 -1.71
C ILE A 149 2.55 -4.65 -2.92
N THR A 150 2.56 -5.83 -3.54
CA THR A 150 3.24 -6.06 -4.83
C THR A 150 2.19 -6.10 -5.93
N ASN A 151 2.19 -5.05 -6.75
CA ASN A 151 1.26 -4.93 -7.86
C ASN A 151 1.95 -5.38 -9.15
N THR A 152 1.39 -6.43 -9.80
CA THR A 152 1.97 -7.10 -10.96
C THR A 152 1.11 -6.86 -12.20
N SER A 153 1.78 -6.61 -13.33
CA SER A 153 1.14 -6.46 -14.63
C SER A 153 1.76 -7.42 -15.64
N ASN A 154 0.90 -7.98 -16.49
CA ASN A 154 1.28 -8.80 -17.63
C ASN A 154 1.00 -8.01 -18.92
N PHE A 155 2.02 -7.84 -19.74
CA PHE A 155 1.91 -7.29 -21.09
C PHE A 155 1.79 -8.43 -22.09
N GLU A 156 0.81 -8.34 -22.99
CA GLU A 156 0.58 -9.28 -24.08
C GLU A 156 0.42 -8.51 -25.40
N SER A 157 0.85 -9.10 -26.49
CA SER A 157 0.68 -8.54 -27.82
C SER A 157 0.45 -9.66 -28.83
N THR A 158 -0.25 -9.36 -29.92
CA THR A 158 -0.39 -10.29 -31.06
C THR A 158 0.93 -10.52 -31.81
N SER A 159 1.96 -9.71 -31.53
CA SER A 159 3.31 -9.91 -32.06
C SER A 159 4.02 -11.02 -31.28
N GLU A 160 4.63 -11.97 -31.99
CA GLU A 160 5.37 -13.08 -31.38
C GLU A 160 6.49 -12.58 -30.46
N CYS A 161 6.73 -13.25 -29.34
CA CYS A 161 7.80 -12.99 -28.37
C CYS A 161 7.73 -11.65 -27.63
N ALA A 162 6.54 -11.06 -27.49
CA ALA A 162 6.36 -9.78 -26.81
C ALA A 162 5.87 -9.92 -25.36
N ASP A 163 5.38 -11.08 -24.93
CA ASP A 163 4.78 -11.26 -23.61
C ASP A 163 5.81 -11.06 -22.48
N SER A 164 5.45 -10.25 -21.52
CA SER A 164 6.34 -9.88 -20.42
C SER A 164 5.55 -9.52 -19.16
N THR A 165 6.19 -9.74 -18.02
CA THR A 165 5.62 -9.44 -16.69
C THR A 165 6.50 -8.43 -15.98
N ALA A 166 5.89 -7.45 -15.32
CA ALA A 166 6.57 -6.48 -14.48
C ALA A 166 5.77 -6.22 -13.20
N SER A 167 6.47 -5.90 -12.10
CA SER A 167 5.83 -5.60 -10.82
C SER A 167 6.47 -4.41 -10.14
N ALA A 168 5.69 -3.72 -9.30
CA ALA A 168 6.15 -2.67 -8.40
C ALA A 168 5.65 -2.98 -6.99
N THR A 169 6.54 -2.86 -6.00
CA THR A 169 6.23 -3.09 -4.59
C THR A 169 6.28 -1.78 -3.83
N VAL A 170 5.25 -1.52 -3.04
CA VAL A 170 5.21 -0.43 -2.06
C VAL A 170 5.07 -1.03 -0.67
N THR A 171 5.73 -0.42 0.33
CA THR A 171 5.69 -0.87 1.73
C THR A 171 4.81 0.04 2.56
N VAL A 172 4.23 -0.48 3.65
CA VAL A 172 3.49 0.38 4.57
C VAL A 172 4.42 1.41 5.21
N ALA A 173 3.97 2.67 5.28
CA ALA A 173 4.72 3.72 5.95
C ALA A 173 4.72 3.49 7.46
N SER A 174 5.91 3.53 8.07
CA SER A 174 6.06 3.47 9.53
C SER A 174 5.69 4.83 10.12
N ALA A 175 4.59 4.91 10.88
CA ALA A 175 4.13 6.15 11.51
C ALA A 175 3.19 5.90 12.69
N ALA A 176 3.29 6.75 13.71
CA ALA A 176 2.24 6.95 14.69
C ALA A 176 1.15 7.86 14.11
N ASN A 177 -0.11 7.62 14.50
CA ASN A 177 -1.27 8.44 14.12
C ASN A 177 -2.09 8.73 15.39
N VAL A 178 -1.80 9.85 16.03
CA VAL A 178 -2.32 10.17 17.37
C VAL A 178 -3.55 11.07 17.28
N SER A 179 -4.58 10.73 18.06
CA SER A 179 -5.78 11.53 18.29
C SER A 179 -6.02 11.68 19.79
N ILE A 180 -6.63 12.79 20.20
CA ILE A 180 -6.96 13.07 21.60
C ILE A 180 -8.43 13.41 21.75
N ILE A 181 -9.07 12.86 22.81
CA ILE A 181 -10.45 13.16 23.18
C ILE A 181 -10.47 13.56 24.65
N LYS A 182 -11.15 14.67 24.98
CA LYS A 182 -11.35 15.13 26.34
C LYS A 182 -12.83 15.18 26.66
N GLN A 183 -13.17 14.71 27.84
CA GLN A 183 -14.52 14.76 28.43
C GLN A 183 -14.44 15.27 29.86
N MET A 184 -15.56 15.74 30.42
CA MET A 184 -15.66 16.17 31.81
C MET A 184 -16.98 15.74 32.44
N SER A 185 -16.98 15.48 33.74
CA SER A 185 -18.14 15.04 34.53
C SER A 185 -17.99 15.48 35.98
N PRO A 186 -19.11 15.82 36.68
CA PRO A 186 -20.49 15.86 36.18
C PRO A 186 -20.76 17.07 35.28
N ASN A 187 -21.89 17.05 34.59
CA ASN A 187 -22.37 18.19 33.79
C ASN A 187 -23.89 18.37 34.08
N PRO A 188 -24.32 19.44 34.78
CA PRO A 188 -23.50 20.53 35.33
C PRO A 188 -22.69 20.11 36.55
N VAL A 189 -21.63 20.88 36.87
CA VAL A 189 -20.91 20.83 38.13
C VAL A 189 -21.38 21.96 39.04
N ILE A 190 -21.47 21.70 40.36
CA ILE A 190 -21.82 22.70 41.38
C ILE A 190 -20.55 23.30 41.93
N CYS A 191 -20.54 24.63 42.16
CA CYS A 191 -19.38 25.31 42.74
C CYS A 191 -19.00 24.73 44.11
N GLY A 192 -17.72 24.43 44.31
CA GLY A 192 -17.21 23.74 45.49
C GLY A 192 -17.23 22.18 45.40
N GLU A 193 -17.81 21.63 44.33
CA GLU A 193 -17.87 20.19 44.11
C GLU A 193 -16.73 19.68 43.24
N ALA A 194 -16.55 18.37 43.26
CA ALA A 194 -15.53 17.70 42.48
C ALA A 194 -15.91 17.62 40.99
N ILE A 195 -14.93 17.86 40.13
CA ILE A 195 -15.02 17.64 38.69
C ILE A 195 -13.91 16.66 38.25
N THR A 196 -14.23 15.79 37.34
CA THR A 196 -13.29 14.85 36.72
C THR A 196 -13.19 15.11 35.24
N TYR A 197 -11.97 15.28 34.75
CA TYR A 197 -11.62 15.34 33.32
C TYR A 197 -11.04 13.99 32.91
N SER A 198 -11.62 13.35 31.88
CA SER A 198 -11.08 12.15 31.24
C SER A 198 -10.47 12.57 29.90
N ILE A 199 -9.19 12.24 29.71
CA ILE A 199 -8.43 12.56 28.51
C ILE A 199 -7.88 11.27 27.95
N LYS A 200 -8.31 10.89 26.73
CA LYS A 200 -7.89 9.68 26.04
C LYS A 200 -7.02 10.05 24.86
N ILE A 201 -5.81 9.49 24.81
CA ILE A 201 -4.86 9.64 23.73
C ILE A 201 -4.83 8.31 22.98
N TYR A 202 -5.32 8.31 21.75
CA TYR A 202 -5.36 7.15 20.88
C TYR A 202 -4.21 7.17 19.90
N ASN A 203 -3.64 6.00 19.58
CA ASN A 203 -2.72 5.84 18.48
C ASN A 203 -3.30 4.81 17.49
N TYR A 204 -3.61 5.25 16.28
CA TYR A 204 -4.10 4.45 15.16
C TYR A 204 -2.96 4.00 14.23
N GLY A 205 -1.73 4.44 14.49
CA GLY A 205 -0.55 4.14 13.69
C GLY A 205 0.08 2.79 13.97
N ASN A 206 0.91 2.32 13.05
CA ASN A 206 1.63 1.05 13.15
C ASN A 206 2.95 1.13 13.91
N THR A 207 3.28 2.28 14.47
CA THR A 207 4.40 2.49 15.39
C THR A 207 3.94 3.21 16.65
N ALA A 208 4.69 3.02 17.74
CA ALA A 208 4.42 3.74 18.98
C ALA A 208 4.64 5.25 18.81
N ALA A 209 3.82 6.06 19.49
CA ALA A 209 4.11 7.46 19.69
C ALA A 209 4.96 7.60 20.96
N GLU A 210 6.20 8.00 20.80
CA GLU A 210 7.17 8.13 21.90
C GLU A 210 7.27 9.57 22.39
N ASN A 211 7.75 9.74 23.64
CA ASN A 211 7.95 11.05 24.27
C ASN A 211 6.69 11.93 24.25
N VAL A 212 5.54 11.32 24.47
CA VAL A 212 4.26 12.01 24.51
C VAL A 212 4.18 12.90 25.75
N VAL A 213 3.82 14.16 25.53
CA VAL A 213 3.57 15.14 26.61
C VAL A 213 2.15 15.64 26.48
N LEU A 214 1.34 15.46 27.52
CA LEU A 214 0.03 16.05 27.66
C LEU A 214 0.15 17.40 28.36
N THR A 215 -0.35 18.46 27.74
CA THR A 215 -0.52 19.77 28.37
C THR A 215 -2.01 20.12 28.36
N ASP A 216 -2.55 20.50 29.51
CA ASP A 216 -3.95 20.86 29.68
C ASP A 216 -4.07 22.16 30.47
N GLU A 217 -4.77 23.13 29.91
CA GLU A 217 -5.05 24.42 30.53
C GLU A 217 -6.50 24.44 31.03
N PHE A 218 -6.68 24.58 32.35
CA PHE A 218 -7.99 24.61 32.97
C PHE A 218 -8.46 26.04 33.21
N ASN A 219 -9.73 26.31 32.88
CA ASN A 219 -10.38 27.58 33.17
C ASN A 219 -11.87 27.38 33.52
N PRO A 220 -12.29 27.51 34.79
CA PRO A 220 -11.46 27.82 35.95
C PRO A 220 -10.49 26.71 36.30
N ALA A 221 -9.39 27.04 36.99
CA ALA A 221 -8.41 26.06 37.44
C ALA A 221 -8.96 25.29 38.65
N PRO A 222 -9.02 23.94 38.62
CA PRO A 222 -9.44 23.15 39.78
C PRO A 222 -8.36 23.16 40.85
N ASP A 223 -8.81 23.15 42.13
CA ASP A 223 -7.95 22.99 43.30
C ASP A 223 -7.78 21.52 43.64
N ASN A 224 -6.72 21.21 44.42
CA ASN A 224 -6.46 19.89 45.02
C ASN A 224 -6.52 18.75 44.01
N ILE A 225 -5.89 18.94 42.83
CA ILE A 225 -5.97 17.95 41.79
C ILE A 225 -5.28 16.63 42.14
N THR A 226 -5.86 15.54 41.66
CA THR A 226 -5.24 14.22 41.58
C THR A 226 -5.23 13.77 40.15
N VAL A 227 -4.12 13.18 39.71
CA VAL A 227 -3.93 12.72 38.32
C VAL A 227 -3.70 11.21 38.35
N SER A 228 -4.42 10.48 37.52
CA SER A 228 -4.16 9.06 37.27
C SER A 228 -3.90 8.80 35.80
N ARG A 229 -3.14 7.75 35.50
CA ARG A 229 -2.91 7.22 34.16
C ARG A 229 -3.28 5.75 34.12
N ASP A 230 -4.16 5.37 33.21
CA ASP A 230 -4.66 3.99 33.06
C ASP A 230 -5.14 3.38 34.39
N GLY A 231 -5.85 4.20 35.19
CA GLY A 231 -6.36 3.84 36.52
C GLY A 231 -5.33 3.88 37.64
N THR A 232 -4.04 4.12 37.37
CA THR A 232 -2.98 4.21 38.38
C THR A 232 -2.75 5.66 38.79
N LEU A 233 -2.86 5.97 40.09
CA LEU A 233 -2.58 7.30 40.61
C LEU A 233 -1.11 7.68 40.42
N LEU A 234 -0.89 8.87 39.87
CA LEU A 234 0.44 9.44 39.65
C LEU A 234 0.93 10.18 40.91
N LEU A 235 2.23 10.11 41.16
CA LEU A 235 2.87 10.91 42.21
C LEU A 235 2.99 12.36 41.81
N GLY A 236 3.07 13.30 42.73
CA GLY A 236 3.28 14.71 42.45
C GLY A 236 4.60 15.02 41.75
N SER A 237 5.55 14.09 41.71
CA SER A 237 6.78 14.15 40.91
C SER A 237 6.58 13.79 39.44
N ASP A 238 5.49 13.11 39.09
CA ASP A 238 5.24 12.58 37.74
C ASP A 238 4.59 13.61 36.81
N TYR A 239 3.99 14.66 37.40
CA TYR A 239 3.36 15.76 36.65
C TYR A 239 3.73 17.13 37.23
N ASN A 240 3.48 18.17 36.48
CA ASN A 240 3.58 19.55 36.93
C ASN A 240 2.20 20.22 36.81
N TYR A 241 1.75 20.89 37.86
CA TYR A 241 0.51 21.68 37.86
C TYR A 241 0.78 23.07 38.44
N VAL A 242 0.79 24.07 37.56
CA VAL A 242 1.11 25.44 37.93
C VAL A 242 0.16 26.40 37.21
N ASN A 243 -0.45 27.32 37.98
CA ASN A 243 -1.36 28.36 37.44
C ASN A 243 -2.47 27.80 36.54
N GLY A 244 -3.05 26.63 36.88
CA GLY A 244 -4.11 26.01 36.11
C GLY A 244 -3.63 25.23 34.88
N THR A 245 -2.32 25.12 34.67
CA THR A 245 -1.75 24.30 33.57
C THR A 245 -1.17 23.02 34.13
N LEU A 246 -1.69 21.88 33.66
CA LEU A 246 -1.16 20.55 33.90
C LEU A 246 -0.22 20.15 32.76
N THR A 247 0.95 19.60 33.09
CA THR A 247 1.89 18.98 32.14
C THR A 247 2.25 17.58 32.64
N VAL A 248 2.05 16.57 31.83
CA VAL A 248 2.36 15.14 32.10
C VAL A 248 3.11 14.55 30.92
N PRO A 249 4.27 13.91 31.10
CA PRO A 249 4.99 13.78 32.37
C PRO A 249 5.69 15.09 32.78
N ASN A 250 6.10 15.19 34.04
CA ASN A 250 7.05 16.20 34.46
C ASN A 250 8.39 16.00 33.71
N ALA A 251 9.14 17.08 33.48
CA ALA A 251 10.39 17.07 32.72
C ALA A 251 11.45 16.08 33.25
N THR A 252 11.37 15.71 34.53
CA THR A 252 12.27 14.74 35.17
C THR A 252 11.69 13.34 35.31
N ALA A 253 10.43 13.15 34.95
CA ALA A 253 9.75 11.85 35.01
C ALA A 253 10.03 11.01 33.75
N ALA A 254 9.71 9.71 33.83
CA ALA A 254 9.84 8.81 32.68
C ALA A 254 8.93 9.26 31.52
N SER A 255 9.47 9.16 30.30
CA SER A 255 8.71 9.48 29.08
C SER A 255 7.46 8.62 28.95
N VAL A 256 6.41 9.17 28.36
CA VAL A 256 5.17 8.47 28.08
C VAL A 256 5.17 7.99 26.64
N THR A 257 4.75 6.76 26.45
CA THR A 257 4.59 6.13 25.13
C THR A 257 3.14 5.70 24.96
N VAL A 258 2.53 6.03 23.82
CA VAL A 258 1.27 5.44 23.37
C VAL A 258 1.61 4.32 22.38
N PRO A 259 1.39 3.04 22.71
CA PRO A 259 1.79 1.92 21.86
C PRO A 259 1.19 1.99 20.46
N ALA A 260 1.73 1.22 19.51
CA ALA A 260 1.15 1.07 18.19
C ALA A 260 -0.26 0.45 18.28
N ALA A 261 -1.11 0.74 17.29
CA ALA A 261 -2.36 0.05 17.09
C ALA A 261 -2.14 -1.43 16.76
N THR A 262 -3.16 -2.25 17.02
CA THR A 262 -3.22 -3.63 16.55
C THR A 262 -4.01 -3.68 15.24
N PHE A 263 -3.45 -4.36 14.24
CA PHE A 263 -4.10 -4.59 12.95
C PHE A 263 -4.54 -6.05 12.89
N THR A 264 -5.83 -6.27 12.64
CA THR A 264 -6.41 -7.61 12.53
C THR A 264 -7.07 -7.77 11.17
N GLN A 265 -6.92 -8.94 10.57
CA GLN A 265 -7.64 -9.29 9.34
C GLN A 265 -8.77 -10.26 9.69
N ASP A 266 -9.99 -9.90 9.35
CA ASP A 266 -11.16 -10.76 9.57
C ASP A 266 -11.03 -12.05 8.74
N SER A 267 -11.13 -13.18 9.39
CA SER A 267 -10.87 -14.48 8.78
C SER A 267 -11.89 -14.90 7.71
N THR A 268 -13.06 -14.25 7.66
CA THR A 268 -14.15 -14.55 6.73
C THR A 268 -14.18 -13.57 5.58
N THR A 269 -14.09 -12.27 5.88
CA THR A 269 -14.21 -11.19 4.88
C THR A 269 -12.87 -10.71 4.35
N GLY A 270 -11.78 -10.94 5.10
CA GLY A 270 -10.46 -10.45 4.78
C GLY A 270 -10.25 -8.95 5.04
N ILE A 271 -11.26 -8.25 5.55
CA ILE A 271 -11.19 -6.82 5.86
C ILE A 271 -10.18 -6.57 6.98
N ILE A 272 -9.34 -5.56 6.78
CA ILE A 272 -8.38 -5.09 7.79
C ILE A 272 -9.07 -4.12 8.74
N SER A 273 -8.99 -4.40 10.04
CA SER A 273 -9.49 -3.54 11.11
C SER A 273 -8.33 -2.98 11.93
N ILE A 274 -8.43 -1.69 12.27
CA ILE A 274 -7.47 -0.98 13.11
C ILE A 274 -8.05 -0.88 14.51
N ILE A 275 -7.40 -1.50 15.49
CA ILE A 275 -7.74 -1.39 16.92
C ILE A 275 -6.71 -0.45 17.54
N PRO A 276 -7.08 0.83 17.80
CA PRO A 276 -6.12 1.78 18.34
C PRO A 276 -5.70 1.38 19.75
N SER A 277 -4.46 1.63 20.10
CA SER A 277 -4.05 1.66 21.50
C SER A 277 -4.48 2.96 22.14
N VAL A 278 -4.64 2.98 23.46
CA VAL A 278 -5.08 4.14 24.20
C VAL A 278 -4.27 4.28 25.48
N VAL A 279 -3.94 5.53 25.84
CA VAL A 279 -3.51 5.92 27.18
C VAL A 279 -4.56 6.90 27.71
N GLU A 280 -5.11 6.61 28.88
CA GLU A 280 -6.14 7.43 29.52
C GLU A 280 -5.59 8.16 30.73
N TYR A 281 -5.80 9.47 30.78
CA TYR A 281 -5.59 10.28 31.96
C TYR A 281 -6.93 10.68 32.58
N SER A 282 -6.99 10.59 33.91
CA SER A 282 -8.10 11.17 34.69
C SER A 282 -7.54 12.21 35.66
N VAL A 283 -8.09 13.40 35.56
CA VAL A 283 -7.74 14.52 36.47
C VAL A 283 -8.98 14.88 37.26
N THR A 284 -8.93 14.75 38.59
CA THR A 284 -10.03 15.13 39.47
C THR A 284 -9.59 16.25 40.39
N GLY A 285 -10.40 17.28 40.53
CA GLY A 285 -10.16 18.42 41.43
C GLY A 285 -11.47 19.09 41.82
N THR A 286 -11.41 20.14 42.58
CA THR A 286 -12.55 20.92 43.08
C THR A 286 -12.66 22.26 42.37
N ILE A 287 -13.86 22.67 41.93
CA ILE A 287 -14.12 23.95 41.25
C ILE A 287 -14.78 24.92 42.20
#